data_76bec755e9df1d4691351ca379e010f0
#
_entry.id   76bec755e9df1d4691351ca379e010f0
#
_cell.length_a   1.000
_cell.length_b   1.000
_cell.length_c   1.000
_cell.angle_alpha   90.00
_cell.angle_beta   90.00
_cell.angle_gamma   90.00
#
_symmetry.space_group_name_H-M   'P 1'
#
loop_
_entity.id
_entity.type
_entity.pdbx_description
1 polymer ?
#
loop_
_entity_poly.entity_id
_entity_poly.type
_entity_poly.pdbx_seq_one_letter_code
_entity_poly.pdbx_strand_id
1 'polypeptide(L)'
;MKKFSQIISAVFSPIVVPTYAVVIALWCSRLMFLPLNVRWHVVLLVFCITAIVPLVAILCLKKLGVVTDPGLNNRSERTXPYIITGLAYAACAVYLWRANAPGWLWLFMVGATVATLVSGVVNRWWKISAHMAAMGGLVAIMFRILGIGMAAPGVPFLLLTSLVVIAAGAVGTARVFLNRHTXLQVIAGAANGFICVYLLSAF
;
A
#
# COMPACT_ATOMS: atom_id res chain seq x y z
N MET A 1 4.50 12.49 -21.73
CA MET A 1 4.47 12.66 -20.24
C MET A 1 3.16 12.17 -19.63
N LYS A 2 1.98 12.55 -20.15
CA LYS A 2 0.68 12.13 -19.56
C LYS A 2 0.52 10.60 -19.50
N LYS A 3 0.81 9.87 -20.59
CA LYS A 3 0.76 8.39 -20.59
C LYS A 3 1.70 7.77 -19.56
N PHE A 4 2.92 8.29 -19.44
CA PHE A 4 3.91 7.80 -18.48
C PHE A 4 3.41 7.97 -17.03
N SER A 5 2.84 9.14 -16.71
CA SER A 5 2.26 9.40 -15.37
C SER A 5 1.08 8.46 -15.07
N GLN A 6 0.27 8.14 -16.09
CA GLN A 6 -0.83 7.18 -15.94
C GLN A 6 -0.30 5.77 -15.65
N ILE A 7 0.76 5.34 -16.37
CA ILE A 7 1.39 4.02 -16.16
C ILE A 7 1.95 3.95 -14.75
N ILE A 8 2.72 4.96 -14.31
CA ILE A 8 3.28 4.99 -12.95
C ILE A 8 2.15 4.88 -11.91
N SER A 9 1.06 5.66 -12.07
CA SER A 9 -0.07 5.61 -11.15
C SER A 9 -0.78 4.24 -11.15
N ALA A 10 -0.84 3.56 -12.29
CA ALA A 10 -1.47 2.24 -12.38
C ALA A 10 -0.58 1.17 -11.73
N VAL A 11 0.72 1.19 -12.04
CA VAL A 11 1.69 0.23 -11.48
C VAL A 11 1.73 0.35 -9.94
N PHE A 12 1.77 1.58 -9.42
CA PHE A 12 1.81 1.80 -7.97
C PHE A 12 0.41 2.12 -7.42
N SER A 13 -0.59 1.39 -7.92
CA SER A 13 -1.96 1.50 -7.38
C SER A 13 -1.98 1.07 -5.92
N PRO A 14 -2.73 1.78 -5.05
CA PRO A 14 -2.75 1.46 -3.61
C PRO A 14 -3.13 0.02 -3.30
N ILE A 15 -3.97 -0.62 -4.11
CA ILE A 15 -4.36 -2.01 -3.87
C ILE A 15 -3.24 -3.02 -4.20
N VAL A 16 -2.26 -2.63 -5.04
CA VAL A 16 -1.15 -3.52 -5.44
C VAL A 16 0.09 -3.31 -4.53
N VAL A 17 0.29 -2.10 -4.00
CA VAL A 17 1.47 -1.74 -3.21
C VAL A 17 1.71 -2.70 -2.02
N PRO A 18 0.68 -3.17 -1.26
CA PRO A 18 0.94 -4.15 -0.19
C PRO A 18 1.58 -5.45 -0.70
N THR A 19 1.23 -5.88 -1.92
CA THR A 19 1.88 -7.06 -2.53
C THR A 19 3.37 -6.80 -2.76
N TYR A 20 3.73 -5.60 -3.25
CA TYR A 20 5.15 -5.24 -3.42
C TYR A 20 5.89 -5.27 -2.09
N ALA A 21 5.28 -4.74 -1.02
CA ALA A 21 5.88 -4.77 0.31
C ALA A 21 6.18 -6.21 0.76
N VAL A 22 5.20 -7.12 0.54
CA VAL A 22 5.35 -8.53 0.92
C VAL A 22 6.38 -9.25 0.04
N VAL A 23 6.42 -8.95 -1.28
CA VAL A 23 7.46 -9.50 -2.15
C VAL A 23 8.86 -9.05 -1.65
N ILE A 24 9.04 -7.76 -1.38
CA ILE A 24 10.32 -7.26 -0.87
C ILE A 24 10.65 -7.95 0.47
N ALA A 25 9.66 -8.05 1.38
CA ALA A 25 9.86 -8.70 2.67
C ALA A 25 10.33 -10.16 2.50
N LEU A 26 9.72 -10.91 1.56
CA LEU A 26 10.00 -12.35 1.40
C LEU A 26 11.26 -12.64 0.57
N TRP A 27 11.75 -11.70 -0.24
CA TRP A 27 12.94 -11.94 -1.07
C TRP A 27 14.16 -11.12 -0.66
N CYS A 28 13.95 -10.00 0.06
CA CYS A 28 15.03 -9.09 0.40
C CYS A 28 15.25 -8.95 1.91
N SER A 29 14.47 -9.68 2.74
CA SER A 29 14.74 -9.78 4.18
C SER A 29 15.17 -11.19 4.56
N ARG A 30 15.42 -11.42 5.85
CA ARG A 30 15.76 -12.76 6.35
C ARG A 30 14.66 -13.80 6.10
N LEU A 31 13.46 -13.38 5.68
CA LEU A 31 12.40 -14.30 5.25
C LEU A 31 12.74 -15.01 3.92
N MET A 32 13.79 -14.57 3.22
CA MET A 32 14.26 -15.25 1.99
C MET A 32 14.65 -16.71 2.23
N PHE A 33 14.92 -17.08 3.48
CA PHE A 33 15.29 -18.45 3.83
C PHE A 33 14.06 -19.39 3.97
N LEU A 34 12.84 -18.85 3.90
CA LEU A 34 11.62 -19.68 3.84
C LEU A 34 11.57 -20.46 2.53
N PRO A 35 10.97 -21.66 2.52
CA PRO A 35 10.79 -22.44 1.29
C PRO A 35 10.09 -21.61 0.20
N LEU A 36 10.53 -21.79 -1.04
CA LEU A 36 10.02 -21.00 -2.18
C LEU A 36 8.51 -21.12 -2.37
N ASN A 37 7.98 -22.34 -2.18
CA ASN A 37 6.53 -22.56 -2.28
C ASN A 37 5.75 -21.78 -1.22
N VAL A 38 6.28 -21.66 0.00
CA VAL A 38 5.66 -20.86 1.07
C VAL A 38 5.64 -19.37 0.65
N ARG A 39 6.77 -18.87 0.15
CA ARG A 39 6.86 -17.46 -0.26
C ARG A 39 5.84 -17.14 -1.36
N TRP A 40 5.76 -17.98 -2.40
CA TRP A 40 4.79 -17.77 -3.48
C TRP A 40 3.35 -17.87 -2.99
N HIS A 41 3.06 -18.83 -2.10
CA HIS A 41 1.73 -18.98 -1.51
C HIS A 41 1.30 -17.70 -0.77
N VAL A 42 2.20 -17.15 0.06
CA VAL A 42 1.92 -15.91 0.81
C VAL A 42 1.69 -14.74 -0.15
N VAL A 43 2.56 -14.56 -1.17
CA VAL A 43 2.39 -13.47 -2.15
C VAL A 43 1.05 -13.58 -2.87
N LEU A 44 0.70 -14.80 -3.32
CA LEU A 44 -0.54 -15.02 -4.07
C LEU A 44 -1.76 -14.68 -3.20
N LEU A 45 -1.79 -15.14 -1.96
CA LEU A 45 -2.92 -14.85 -1.06
C LEU A 45 -2.99 -13.36 -0.71
N VAL A 46 -1.84 -12.72 -0.42
CA VAL A 46 -1.83 -11.28 -0.17
C VAL A 46 -2.35 -10.53 -1.40
N PHE A 47 -1.87 -10.88 -2.60
CA PHE A 47 -2.34 -10.25 -3.84
C PHE A 47 -3.86 -10.44 -4.02
N CYS A 48 -4.35 -11.66 -3.82
CA CYS A 48 -5.79 -11.91 -3.93
C CYS A 48 -6.59 -11.05 -2.95
N ILE A 49 -6.18 -11.03 -1.68
CA ILE A 49 -6.92 -10.30 -0.63
C ILE A 49 -6.81 -8.78 -0.83
N THR A 50 -5.60 -8.24 -1.12
CA THR A 50 -5.40 -6.79 -1.13
C THR A 50 -5.64 -6.14 -2.48
N ALA A 51 -5.56 -6.89 -3.59
CA ALA A 51 -5.74 -6.34 -4.94
C ALA A 51 -7.01 -6.86 -5.62
N ILE A 52 -7.17 -8.20 -5.74
CA ILE A 52 -8.30 -8.76 -6.48
C ILE A 52 -9.63 -8.46 -5.78
N VAL A 53 -9.72 -8.72 -4.46
CA VAL A 53 -10.97 -8.51 -3.71
C VAL A 53 -11.44 -7.03 -3.79
N PRO A 54 -10.60 -6.03 -3.46
CA PRO A 54 -11.05 -4.64 -3.61
C PRO A 54 -11.35 -4.24 -5.07
N LEU A 55 -10.58 -4.73 -6.04
CA LEU A 55 -10.81 -4.42 -7.45
C LEU A 55 -12.19 -4.94 -7.89
N VAL A 56 -12.50 -6.21 -7.60
CA VAL A 56 -13.79 -6.81 -7.95
C VAL A 56 -14.92 -6.03 -7.25
N ALA A 57 -14.75 -5.71 -5.97
CA ALA A 57 -15.75 -4.95 -5.23
C ALA A 57 -16.00 -3.56 -5.85
N ILE A 58 -14.93 -2.84 -6.25
CA ILE A 58 -15.06 -1.52 -6.90
C ILE A 58 -15.79 -1.67 -8.25
N LEU A 59 -15.48 -2.72 -9.02
CA LEU A 59 -16.16 -2.98 -10.30
C LEU A 59 -17.66 -3.31 -10.08
N CYS A 60 -17.98 -4.05 -9.01
CA CYS A 60 -19.38 -4.30 -8.63
C CYS A 60 -20.08 -3.00 -8.24
N LEU A 61 -19.43 -2.15 -7.43
CA LEU A 61 -19.96 -0.83 -7.08
C LEU A 61 -20.22 0.04 -8.31
N LYS A 62 -19.35 -0.07 -9.33
CA LYS A 62 -19.56 0.62 -10.60
C LYS A 62 -20.82 0.08 -11.30
N LYS A 63 -20.96 -1.24 -11.39
CA LYS A 63 -22.16 -1.85 -12.02
C LYS A 63 -23.44 -1.45 -11.31
N LEU A 64 -23.38 -1.28 -9.99
CA LEU A 64 -24.53 -0.87 -9.17
C LEU A 64 -24.79 0.65 -9.20
N GLY A 65 -23.97 1.41 -9.94
CA GLY A 65 -24.11 2.86 -10.07
C GLY A 65 -23.65 3.66 -8.83
N VAL A 66 -23.04 3.00 -7.86
CA VAL A 66 -22.53 3.66 -6.64
C VAL A 66 -21.24 4.43 -6.94
N VAL A 67 -20.46 3.95 -7.90
CA VAL A 67 -19.21 4.55 -8.35
C VAL A 67 -19.31 4.75 -9.87
N THR A 68 -19.06 5.97 -10.34
CA THR A 68 -19.10 6.27 -11.77
C THR A 68 -17.79 5.91 -12.48
N ASP A 69 -16.65 6.05 -11.78
CA ASP A 69 -15.31 5.86 -12.33
C ASP A 69 -14.47 4.96 -11.42
N PRO A 70 -14.03 3.78 -11.91
CA PRO A 70 -13.14 2.91 -11.10
C PRO A 70 -11.84 3.59 -10.67
N GLY A 71 -11.45 4.68 -11.34
CA GLY A 71 -10.30 5.51 -10.93
C GLY A 71 -10.57 6.33 -9.68
N LEU A 72 -11.83 6.36 -9.20
CA LEU A 72 -12.26 7.05 -7.97
C LEU A 72 -11.82 8.51 -7.96
N ASN A 73 -12.04 9.18 -9.10
CA ASN A 73 -11.65 10.59 -9.22
C ASN A 73 -12.55 11.51 -8.40
N ASN A 74 -13.82 11.16 -8.26
CA ASN A 74 -14.77 11.90 -7.44
C ASN A 74 -14.58 11.56 -5.97
N ARG A 75 -14.38 12.58 -5.15
CA ARG A 75 -14.14 12.43 -3.71
C ARG A 75 -15.33 11.75 -3.01
N SER A 76 -16.55 12.12 -3.38
CA SER A 76 -17.77 11.60 -2.76
C SER A 76 -17.94 10.08 -2.93
N GLU A 77 -17.37 9.49 -4.00
CA GLU A 77 -17.53 8.07 -4.31
C GLU A 77 -16.52 7.17 -3.59
N ARG A 78 -15.59 7.75 -2.82
CA ARG A 78 -14.46 7.02 -2.24
C ARG A 78 -14.80 6.28 -0.95
N THR A 79 -15.89 6.62 -0.29
CA THR A 79 -16.22 6.03 1.02
C THR A 79 -16.31 4.50 0.94
N UNK A 80 -16.91 3.84 -0.02
CA UNK A 80 -16.94 2.78 -0.09
C UNK A 80 -15.96 2.19 -0.35
N PRO A 81 -15.23 2.45 -1.31
CA PRO A 81 -13.94 1.81 -1.58
C PRO A 81 -12.96 1.83 -0.40
N TYR A 82 -12.90 2.89 0.37
CA TYR A 82 -12.01 2.95 1.55
C TYR A 82 -12.38 1.89 2.59
N ILE A 83 -13.68 1.70 2.86
CA ILE A 83 -14.14 0.69 3.83
C ILE A 83 -13.76 -0.71 3.35
N ILE A 84 -14.07 -1.02 2.08
CA ILE A 84 -13.78 -2.34 1.49
C ILE A 84 -12.27 -2.62 1.52
N THR A 85 -11.47 -1.64 1.11
CA THR A 85 -10.01 -1.79 1.09
C THR A 85 -9.48 -1.95 2.53
N GLY A 86 -10.00 -1.17 3.47
CA GLY A 86 -9.63 -1.29 4.88
C GLY A 86 -9.94 -2.68 5.44
N LEU A 87 -11.14 -3.19 5.16
CA LEU A 87 -11.53 -4.56 5.58
C LEU A 87 -10.64 -5.63 4.93
N ALA A 88 -10.31 -5.47 3.65
CA ALA A 88 -9.41 -6.38 2.95
C ALA A 88 -8.01 -6.37 3.59
N TYR A 89 -7.49 -5.19 3.94
CA TYR A 89 -6.18 -5.06 4.59
C TYR A 89 -6.21 -5.66 6.01
N ALA A 90 -7.29 -5.46 6.76
CA ALA A 90 -7.47 -6.08 8.08
C ALA A 90 -7.52 -7.61 7.95
N ALA A 91 -8.25 -8.13 6.96
CA ALA A 91 -8.29 -9.58 6.69
C ALA A 91 -6.90 -10.11 6.34
N CYS A 92 -6.12 -9.35 5.56
CA CYS A 92 -4.75 -9.71 5.22
C CYS A 92 -3.85 -9.73 6.47
N ALA A 93 -4.02 -8.76 7.39
CA ALA A 93 -3.29 -8.75 8.66
C ALA A 93 -3.59 -10.02 9.48
N VAL A 94 -4.87 -10.39 9.58
CA VAL A 94 -5.31 -11.61 10.28
C VAL A 94 -4.72 -12.85 9.61
N TYR A 95 -4.75 -12.90 8.27
CA TYR A 95 -4.15 -14.02 7.53
C TYR A 95 -2.65 -14.16 7.85
N LEU A 96 -1.89 -13.07 7.77
CA LEU A 96 -0.44 -13.10 8.05
C LEU A 96 -0.16 -13.49 9.51
N TRP A 97 -0.96 -12.98 10.45
CA TRP A 97 -0.85 -13.35 11.86
C TRP A 97 -1.08 -14.85 12.07
N ARG A 98 -2.15 -15.39 11.47
CA ARG A 98 -2.48 -16.83 11.55
C ARG A 98 -1.43 -17.71 10.85
N ALA A 99 -0.75 -17.15 9.84
CA ALA A 99 0.35 -17.82 9.14
C ALA A 99 1.67 -17.74 9.92
N ASN A 100 1.66 -17.21 11.14
CA ASN A 100 2.84 -17.03 12.01
C ASN A 100 3.91 -16.13 11.36
N ALA A 101 3.48 -15.15 10.57
CA ALA A 101 4.39 -14.13 10.04
C ALA A 101 4.97 -13.31 11.20
N PRO A 102 6.21 -12.81 11.08
CA PRO A 102 6.78 -11.99 12.14
C PRO A 102 5.95 -10.71 12.38
N GLY A 103 5.99 -10.22 13.64
CA GLY A 103 5.18 -9.08 14.07
C GLY A 103 5.23 -7.90 13.12
N TRP A 104 6.45 -7.47 12.76
CA TRP A 104 6.61 -6.31 11.87
C TRP A 104 5.89 -6.47 10.52
N LEU A 105 5.67 -7.70 10.05
CA LEU A 105 5.05 -7.93 8.73
C LEU A 105 3.51 -7.92 8.81
N TRP A 106 2.89 -8.60 9.79
CA TRP A 106 1.43 -8.53 9.89
C TRP A 106 0.98 -7.17 10.45
N LEU A 107 1.78 -6.56 11.33
CA LEU A 107 1.49 -5.20 11.83
C LEU A 107 1.66 -4.12 10.76
N PHE A 108 2.50 -4.35 9.74
CA PHE A 108 2.51 -3.52 8.54
C PHE A 108 1.10 -3.45 7.93
N MET A 109 0.40 -4.58 7.83
CA MET A 109 -0.97 -4.60 7.27
C MET A 109 -1.99 -3.95 8.22
N VAL A 110 -1.79 -4.04 9.54
CA VAL A 110 -2.59 -3.27 10.50
C VAL A 110 -2.37 -1.77 10.27
N GLY A 111 -1.12 -1.35 10.11
CA GLY A 111 -0.78 0.05 9.81
C GLY A 111 -1.41 0.53 8.51
N ALA A 112 -1.38 -0.30 7.46
CA ALA A 112 -2.02 0.01 6.18
C ALA A 112 -3.56 0.12 6.33
N THR A 113 -4.15 -0.74 7.17
CA THR A 113 -5.59 -0.67 7.51
C THR A 113 -5.91 0.68 8.15
N VAL A 114 -5.16 1.04 9.20
CA VAL A 114 -5.38 2.31 9.92
C VAL A 114 -5.19 3.50 8.97
N ALA A 115 -4.12 3.49 8.17
CA ALA A 115 -3.87 4.58 7.19
C ALA A 115 -5.02 4.70 6.18
N THR A 116 -5.59 3.56 5.75
CA THR A 116 -6.73 3.54 4.82
C THR A 116 -7.98 4.13 5.48
N LEU A 117 -8.28 3.75 6.73
CA LEU A 117 -9.44 4.26 7.45
C LEU A 117 -9.27 5.76 7.76
N VAL A 118 -8.09 6.19 8.19
CA VAL A 118 -7.78 7.62 8.40
C VAL A 118 -7.97 8.39 7.09
N SER A 119 -7.45 7.84 5.97
CA SER A 119 -7.65 8.46 4.65
C SER A 119 -9.14 8.57 4.31
N GLY A 120 -9.94 7.54 4.62
CA GLY A 120 -11.38 7.54 4.41
C GLY A 120 -12.09 8.62 5.22
N VAL A 121 -11.70 8.79 6.49
CA VAL A 121 -12.24 9.83 7.38
C VAL A 121 -11.87 11.21 6.86
N VAL A 122 -10.58 11.46 6.60
CA VAL A 122 -10.09 12.75 6.07
C VAL A 122 -10.77 13.08 4.74
N ASN A 123 -11.00 12.06 3.89
CA ASN A 123 -11.62 12.23 2.59
C ASN A 123 -13.04 12.83 2.68
N ARG A 124 -13.70 12.80 3.84
CA ARG A 124 -15.02 13.42 4.02
C ARG A 124 -14.95 14.94 3.84
N TRP A 125 -13.82 15.55 4.18
CA TRP A 125 -13.63 17.00 4.11
C TRP A 125 -12.59 17.40 3.08
N TRP A 126 -11.54 16.59 2.89
CA TRP A 126 -10.39 16.95 2.08
C TRP A 126 -9.84 15.74 1.31
N LYS A 127 -9.58 15.92 0.02
CA LYS A 127 -9.23 14.84 -0.92
C LYS A 127 -7.78 14.35 -0.72
N ILE A 128 -7.51 13.54 0.30
CA ILE A 128 -6.18 12.95 0.55
C ILE A 128 -5.79 11.93 -0.53
N SER A 129 -4.48 11.72 -0.76
CA SER A 129 -3.98 10.83 -1.80
C SER A 129 -3.78 9.40 -1.29
N ALA A 130 -4.67 8.48 -1.69
CA ALA A 130 -4.54 7.05 -1.36
C ALA A 130 -3.26 6.44 -1.94
N HIS A 131 -2.85 6.85 -3.16
CA HIS A 131 -1.59 6.39 -3.77
C HIS A 131 -0.41 6.73 -2.88
N MET A 132 -0.39 7.95 -2.35
CA MET A 132 0.72 8.38 -1.50
C MET A 132 0.65 7.76 -0.11
N ALA A 133 -0.54 7.47 0.41
CA ALA A 133 -0.66 6.72 1.66
C ALA A 133 -0.06 5.32 1.50
N ALA A 134 -0.33 4.65 0.37
CA ALA A 134 0.26 3.33 0.10
C ALA A 134 1.79 3.42 -0.04
N MET A 135 2.29 4.40 -0.83
CA MET A 135 3.74 4.57 -1.01
C MET A 135 4.44 4.96 0.29
N GLY A 136 3.82 5.81 1.11
CA GLY A 136 4.35 6.15 2.44
C GLY A 136 4.47 4.92 3.33
N GLY A 137 3.45 4.05 3.31
CA GLY A 137 3.49 2.78 4.03
C GLY A 137 4.58 1.85 3.51
N LEU A 138 4.79 1.79 2.19
CA LEU A 138 5.87 1.00 1.60
C LEU A 138 7.24 1.52 2.06
N VAL A 139 7.45 2.84 2.02
CA VAL A 139 8.69 3.46 2.51
C VAL A 139 8.89 3.12 4.00
N ALA A 140 7.83 3.21 4.80
CA ALA A 140 7.88 2.93 6.24
C ALA A 140 8.36 1.50 6.54
N ILE A 141 7.82 0.48 5.83
CA ILE A 141 8.24 -0.91 6.06
C ILE A 141 9.69 -1.13 5.61
N MET A 142 10.17 -0.42 4.57
CA MET A 142 11.59 -0.48 4.19
C MET A 142 12.47 0.02 5.34
N PHE A 143 12.14 1.18 5.91
CA PHE A 143 12.88 1.71 7.07
C PHE A 143 12.78 0.78 8.29
N ARG A 144 11.63 0.13 8.48
CA ARG A 144 11.46 -0.83 9.58
C ARG A 144 12.42 -2.02 9.42
N ILE A 145 12.45 -2.64 8.23
CA ILE A 145 13.32 -3.79 7.94
C ILE A 145 14.79 -3.41 8.18
N LEU A 146 15.22 -2.21 7.73
CA LEU A 146 16.57 -1.70 7.98
C LEU A 146 16.83 -1.53 9.48
N GLY A 147 15.93 -0.85 10.18
CA GLY A 147 16.11 -0.47 11.58
C GLY A 147 16.20 -1.66 12.54
N ILE A 148 15.51 -2.75 12.23
CA ILE A 148 15.52 -3.97 13.08
C ILE A 148 16.55 -5.01 12.58
N GLY A 149 17.39 -4.66 11.58
CA GLY A 149 18.44 -5.55 11.09
C GLY A 149 17.92 -6.80 10.38
N MET A 150 16.73 -6.72 9.76
CA MET A 150 16.12 -7.87 9.08
C MET A 150 16.44 -7.93 7.58
N ALA A 151 17.23 -6.99 7.06
CA ALA A 151 17.68 -7.03 5.65
C ALA A 151 18.46 -8.33 5.39
N ALA A 152 18.24 -8.92 4.23
CA ALA A 152 18.91 -10.18 3.86
C ALA A 152 20.40 -9.95 3.60
N PRO A 153 21.25 -10.90 4.00
CA PRO A 153 22.68 -10.81 3.66
C PRO A 153 22.88 -10.73 2.14
N GLY A 154 23.77 -9.86 1.70
CA GLY A 154 24.11 -9.73 0.29
C GLY A 154 23.12 -8.90 -0.53
N VAL A 155 21.98 -8.54 0.03
CA VAL A 155 21.02 -7.66 -0.65
C VAL A 155 21.42 -6.21 -0.36
N PRO A 156 21.60 -5.35 -1.38
CA PRO A 156 21.88 -3.93 -1.14
C PRO A 156 20.59 -3.21 -0.71
N PHE A 157 20.11 -3.52 0.50
CA PHE A 157 18.77 -3.11 0.96
C PHE A 157 18.64 -1.59 1.07
N LEU A 158 19.74 -0.88 1.39
CA LEU A 158 19.72 0.58 1.43
C LEU A 158 19.48 1.17 0.03
N LEU A 159 20.12 0.59 -1.00
CA LEU A 159 19.88 1.01 -2.39
C LEU A 159 18.43 0.74 -2.78
N LEU A 160 17.91 -0.43 -2.43
CA LEU A 160 16.49 -0.78 -2.70
C LEU A 160 15.55 0.22 -2.01
N THR A 161 15.84 0.59 -0.76
CA THR A 161 15.05 1.59 -0.01
C THR A 161 15.10 2.94 -0.74
N SER A 162 16.28 3.35 -1.21
CA SER A 162 16.43 4.61 -1.96
C SER A 162 15.59 4.60 -3.24
N LEU A 163 15.58 3.46 -3.97
CA LEU A 163 14.78 3.30 -5.18
C LEU A 163 13.27 3.40 -4.87
N VAL A 164 12.83 2.83 -3.75
CA VAL A 164 11.42 2.92 -3.31
C VAL A 164 11.06 4.38 -2.98
N VAL A 165 11.97 5.12 -2.32
CA VAL A 165 11.74 6.55 -2.02
C VAL A 165 11.64 7.35 -3.33
N ILE A 166 12.53 7.10 -4.29
CA ILE A 166 12.49 7.74 -5.62
C ILE A 166 11.16 7.40 -6.32
N ALA A 167 10.74 6.14 -6.28
CA ALA A 167 9.46 5.72 -6.86
C ALA A 167 8.28 6.45 -6.19
N ALA A 168 8.31 6.62 -4.86
CA ALA A 168 7.28 7.38 -4.14
C ALA A 168 7.24 8.83 -4.63
N GLY A 169 8.40 9.47 -4.81
CA GLY A 169 8.50 10.81 -5.39
C GLY A 169 7.91 10.88 -6.80
N ALA A 170 8.22 9.88 -7.64
CA ALA A 170 7.69 9.80 -9.01
C ALA A 170 6.16 9.63 -9.00
N VAL A 171 5.62 8.79 -8.11
CA VAL A 171 4.16 8.64 -7.97
C VAL A 171 3.53 9.96 -7.54
N GLY A 172 4.09 10.62 -6.53
CA GLY A 172 3.58 11.91 -6.05
C GLY A 172 3.55 12.96 -7.16
N THR A 173 4.65 13.08 -7.90
CA THR A 173 4.76 13.98 -9.05
C THR A 173 3.71 13.63 -10.11
N ALA A 174 3.54 12.34 -10.42
CA ALA A 174 2.55 11.89 -11.39
C ALA A 174 1.13 12.29 -10.97
N ARG A 175 0.79 12.17 -9.66
CA ARG A 175 -0.55 12.53 -9.16
C ARG A 175 -0.83 14.04 -9.28
N VAL A 176 0.19 14.87 -9.05
CA VAL A 176 0.08 16.32 -9.22
C VAL A 176 -0.02 16.66 -10.71
N PHE A 177 0.87 16.10 -11.54
CA PHE A 177 0.90 16.35 -13.00
C PHE A 177 -0.42 15.97 -13.68
N LEU A 178 -1.07 14.91 -13.20
CA LEU A 178 -2.38 14.47 -13.73
C LEU A 178 -3.55 15.29 -13.17
N ASN A 179 -3.29 16.31 -12.37
CA ASN A 179 -4.30 17.15 -11.71
C ASN A 179 -5.27 16.33 -10.84
N ARG A 180 -4.79 15.20 -10.29
CA ARG A 180 -5.60 14.33 -9.40
C ARG A 180 -5.57 14.83 -7.96
N HIS A 181 -4.44 15.46 -7.56
CA HIS A 181 -4.17 15.93 -6.19
C HIS A 181 -3.29 17.17 -6.21
N THR A 182 -3.31 18.00 -5.14
CA THR A 182 -2.37 19.11 -4.87
C THR A 182 -1.13 18.56 -4.14
N UNK A 183 -0.06 19.13 -3.85
CA UNK A 183 0.85 18.85 -3.30
C UNK A 183 0.59 18.54 -2.19
N LEU A 184 -0.06 19.42 -1.25
CA LEU A 184 -0.37 19.11 0.15
C LEU A 184 -1.11 17.77 0.31
N GLN A 185 -2.02 17.45 -0.58
CA GLN A 185 -2.76 16.17 -0.55
C GLN A 185 -1.84 14.97 -0.73
N VAL A 186 -0.80 15.13 -1.54
CA VAL A 186 0.24 14.11 -1.79
C VAL A 186 1.09 13.94 -0.52
N ILE A 187 1.58 15.03 0.05
CA ILE A 187 2.42 15.01 1.27
C ILE A 187 1.64 14.42 2.45
N ALA A 188 0.40 14.88 2.65
CA ALA A 188 -0.44 14.38 3.75
C ALA A 188 -0.73 12.88 3.59
N GLY A 189 -0.96 12.42 2.34
CA GLY A 189 -1.13 10.99 2.08
C GLY A 189 0.12 10.22 2.46
N ALA A 190 1.30 10.67 1.99
CA ALA A 190 2.58 10.01 2.30
C ALA A 190 2.84 9.96 3.81
N ALA A 191 2.63 11.08 4.50
CA ALA A 191 2.82 11.17 5.94
C ALA A 191 1.87 10.22 6.70
N ASN A 192 0.58 10.21 6.31
CA ASN A 192 -0.40 9.30 6.92
C ASN A 192 0.03 7.85 6.78
N GLY A 193 0.37 7.40 5.57
CA GLY A 193 0.81 6.02 5.34
C GLY A 193 2.09 5.69 6.10
N PHE A 194 3.07 6.59 6.04
CA PHE A 194 4.35 6.39 6.71
C PHE A 194 4.16 6.28 8.23
N ILE A 195 3.48 7.23 8.84
CA ILE A 195 3.32 7.31 10.31
C ILE A 195 2.55 6.07 10.81
N CYS A 196 1.40 5.76 10.19
CA CYS A 196 0.58 4.63 10.65
C CYS A 196 1.35 3.31 10.55
N VAL A 197 2.03 3.07 9.43
CA VAL A 197 2.79 1.83 9.23
C VAL A 197 4.02 1.79 10.14
N TYR A 198 4.81 2.88 10.18
CA TYR A 198 6.07 2.89 10.94
C TYR A 198 5.83 2.68 12.43
N LEU A 199 4.82 3.36 12.99
CA LEU A 199 4.50 3.24 14.41
C LEU A 199 3.93 1.85 14.75
N LEU A 200 2.97 1.37 13.96
CA LEU A 200 2.30 0.10 14.27
C LEU A 200 3.20 -1.11 14.02
N SER A 201 4.09 -1.07 13.02
CA SER A 201 5.03 -2.18 12.78
C SER A 201 6.18 -2.22 13.79
N ALA A 202 6.22 -1.31 14.78
CA ALA A 202 7.24 -1.30 15.82
C ALA A 202 6.99 -2.35 16.92
N PHE A 203 5.77 -2.86 17.03
CA PHE A 203 5.37 -3.83 18.06
C PHE A 203 5.39 -5.24 17.51
#